data_e31c7bd97c65bdc375e6f57034e3c7b7
#
_entry.id   e31c7bd97c65bdc375e6f57034e3c7b7
#
_cell.length_a   1.000
_cell.length_b   1.000
_cell.length_c   1.000
_cell.angle_alpha   90.00
_cell.angle_beta   90.00
_cell.angle_gamma   90.00
#
_symmetry.space_group_name_H-M   'P 1'
#
loop_
_entity.id
_entity.type
_entity.pdbx_description
1 polymer ?
#
loop_
_entity_poly.entity_id
_entity_poly.type
_entity_poly.pdbx_seq_one_letter_code
_entity_poly.pdbx_strand_id
1 'polypeptide(L)'
;MDFTPTEAQLDLGRLTGEVCGKLVTADRLRELDNSRGGEAGADTERFDQPLWTSLAETGVLAAALPEAVGGSDLGTLEQTAILRELGKHLAAVPYLWSIVLGAGALARFGDAAQRDLATRAGAGSVILTAALAEERNWEPATPTTTAVATADGWRLTGAKTTVPFANRAERILVPATASGTTAVFLVDPATATVTPQQVVDRSPEFAVELSDTPAELVGTVAGGAEILDWILTRAWLGSSASQLGTLERALELVAEYAREREQFGKAVGSFQAVAQRLADAYIDVQGLRLAVTQAAWLLSEDLPAAEAVHTAKFWAADAGHRVAHTVVHVHGGVGIDRDHIVHNYFTAAKHNEFALGGSTDHLRALGALLAR
;
A
#
# COMPACT_ATOMS: atom_id res chain seq x y z
N MET A 1 -25.89 -8.11 -3.24
CA MET A 1 -24.66 -7.32 -3.41
C MET A 1 -24.88 -6.36 -4.56
N ASP A 2 -24.73 -5.08 -4.31
CA ASP A 2 -24.67 -4.06 -5.35
C ASP A 2 -23.23 -3.55 -5.42
N PHE A 3 -22.59 -3.68 -6.57
CA PHE A 3 -21.21 -3.23 -6.81
C PHE A 3 -21.17 -1.97 -7.68
N THR A 4 -22.28 -1.29 -7.82
CA THR A 4 -22.34 0.00 -8.50
C THR A 4 -21.55 1.03 -7.67
N PRO A 5 -20.54 1.70 -8.26
CA PRO A 5 -19.79 2.70 -7.52
C PRO A 5 -20.70 3.82 -7.00
N THR A 6 -20.47 4.26 -5.76
CA THR A 6 -21.16 5.43 -5.20
C THR A 6 -20.70 6.71 -5.91
N GLU A 7 -21.52 7.78 -5.82
CA GLU A 7 -21.13 9.10 -6.34
C GLU A 7 -19.82 9.58 -5.67
N ALA A 8 -19.67 9.38 -4.35
CA ALA A 8 -18.48 9.72 -3.60
C ALA A 8 -17.24 8.97 -4.08
N GLN A 9 -17.36 7.66 -4.38
CA GLN A 9 -16.25 6.89 -4.97
C GLN A 9 -15.81 7.45 -6.33
N LEU A 10 -16.78 7.77 -7.20
CA LEU A 10 -16.50 8.32 -8.53
C LEU A 10 -15.84 9.70 -8.42
N ASP A 11 -16.35 10.57 -7.57
CA ASP A 11 -15.85 11.92 -7.39
C ASP A 11 -14.45 11.95 -6.77
N LEU A 12 -14.20 11.16 -5.72
CA LEU A 12 -12.87 11.07 -5.11
C LEU A 12 -11.85 10.39 -6.05
N GLY A 13 -12.25 9.35 -6.75
CA GLY A 13 -11.40 8.74 -7.79
C GLY A 13 -11.02 9.77 -8.85
N ARG A 14 -12.01 10.50 -9.40
CA ARG A 14 -11.78 11.56 -10.39
C ARG A 14 -10.88 12.68 -9.85
N LEU A 15 -11.17 13.21 -8.65
CA LEU A 15 -10.36 14.26 -8.02
C LEU A 15 -8.92 13.81 -7.80
N THR A 16 -8.72 12.60 -7.26
CA THR A 16 -7.38 12.03 -7.06
C THR A 16 -6.65 11.89 -8.39
N GLY A 17 -7.32 11.36 -9.42
CA GLY A 17 -6.76 11.21 -10.76
C GLY A 17 -6.39 12.56 -11.40
N GLU A 18 -7.21 13.61 -11.23
CA GLU A 18 -6.91 14.96 -11.72
C GLU A 18 -5.69 15.58 -11.02
N VAL A 19 -5.58 15.44 -9.69
CA VAL A 19 -4.43 15.92 -8.92
C VAL A 19 -3.16 15.18 -9.34
N CYS A 20 -3.21 13.85 -9.41
CA CYS A 20 -2.09 13.03 -9.84
C CYS A 20 -1.69 13.33 -11.30
N GLY A 21 -2.66 13.43 -12.21
CA GLY A 21 -2.39 13.70 -13.63
C GLY A 21 -1.70 15.04 -13.89
N LYS A 22 -1.88 16.02 -12.99
CA LYS A 22 -1.20 17.33 -13.08
C LYS A 22 0.23 17.29 -12.52
N LEU A 23 0.48 16.52 -11.45
CA LEU A 23 1.72 16.58 -10.69
C LEU A 23 2.66 15.41 -10.97
N VAL A 24 2.12 14.21 -11.23
CA VAL A 24 2.93 13.00 -11.46
C VAL A 24 3.16 12.83 -12.96
N THR A 25 4.07 13.62 -13.51
CA THR A 25 4.52 13.50 -14.90
C THR A 25 5.63 12.47 -15.03
N ALA A 26 5.94 12.03 -16.27
CA ALA A 26 7.07 11.14 -16.52
C ALA A 26 8.41 11.76 -16.08
N ASP A 27 8.58 13.07 -16.24
CA ASP A 27 9.77 13.79 -15.77
C ASP A 27 9.83 13.81 -14.25
N ARG A 28 8.70 14.03 -13.58
CA ARG A 28 8.61 13.99 -12.12
C ARG A 28 8.96 12.60 -11.56
N LEU A 29 8.48 11.54 -12.18
CA LEU A 29 8.86 10.17 -11.79
C LEU A 29 10.36 9.93 -11.95
N ARG A 30 10.97 10.39 -13.05
CA ARG A 30 12.43 10.31 -13.25
C ARG A 30 13.21 11.10 -12.19
N GLU A 31 12.76 12.32 -11.84
CA GLU A 31 13.36 13.11 -10.76
C GLU A 31 13.34 12.35 -9.43
N LEU A 32 12.18 11.80 -9.05
CA LEU A 32 12.02 11.03 -7.83
C LEU A 32 12.86 9.74 -7.83
N ASP A 33 13.02 9.09 -8.99
CA ASP A 33 13.85 7.89 -9.12
C ASP A 33 15.36 8.21 -9.10
N ASN A 34 15.78 9.37 -9.64
CA ASN A 34 17.16 9.82 -9.67
C ASN A 34 17.61 10.43 -8.34
N SER A 35 16.68 10.84 -7.49
CA SER A 35 17.00 11.42 -6.18
C SER A 35 17.76 10.44 -5.26
N ARG A 36 17.76 9.15 -5.57
CA ARG A 36 18.57 8.09 -4.90
C ARG A 36 19.96 7.85 -5.48
N GLY A 37 20.35 8.53 -6.58
CA GLY A 37 21.65 8.30 -7.27
C GLY A 37 22.83 9.11 -6.71
N GLY A 38 22.62 9.95 -5.69
CA GLY A 38 23.70 10.64 -4.96
C GLY A 38 24.38 9.74 -3.94
N GLU A 39 25.65 10.01 -3.64
CA GLU A 39 26.48 9.30 -2.66
C GLU A 39 25.71 9.00 -1.36
N ALA A 40 26.02 7.86 -0.74
CA ALA A 40 25.40 7.42 0.51
C ALA A 40 25.40 8.54 1.57
N GLY A 41 24.23 9.11 1.86
CA GLY A 41 24.07 10.20 2.83
C GLY A 41 23.24 11.39 2.36
N ALA A 42 22.87 11.49 1.08
CA ALA A 42 21.97 12.55 0.62
C ALA A 42 20.50 12.18 0.90
N ASP A 43 19.78 13.11 1.49
CA ASP A 43 18.38 13.10 1.99
C ASP A 43 17.34 13.04 0.86
N THR A 44 17.61 12.27 -0.20
CA THR A 44 16.82 12.25 -1.44
C THR A 44 16.01 10.97 -1.51
N GLU A 45 14.83 11.02 -0.91
CA GLU A 45 13.89 9.92 -0.87
C GLU A 45 12.79 10.10 -1.92
N ARG A 46 12.29 8.96 -2.43
CA ARG A 46 11.16 8.91 -3.35
C ARG A 46 9.86 9.27 -2.62
N PHE A 47 9.73 10.56 -2.26
CA PHE A 47 8.55 11.15 -1.66
C PHE A 47 8.14 12.41 -2.41
N ASP A 48 6.91 12.45 -2.89
CA ASP A 48 6.37 13.60 -3.63
C ASP A 48 5.64 14.56 -2.69
N GLN A 49 6.42 15.46 -2.06
CA GLN A 49 5.88 16.48 -1.15
C GLN A 49 4.83 17.38 -1.81
N PRO A 50 5.01 17.92 -3.05
CA PRO A 50 3.99 18.70 -3.71
C PRO A 50 2.68 17.94 -3.90
N LEU A 51 2.75 16.66 -4.29
CA LEU A 51 1.56 15.82 -4.42
C LEU A 51 0.87 15.61 -3.06
N TRP A 52 1.64 15.28 -2.01
CA TRP A 52 1.12 15.10 -0.66
C TRP A 52 0.37 16.35 -0.17
N THR A 53 0.98 17.52 -0.35
CA THR A 53 0.38 18.81 0.03
C THR A 53 -0.92 19.05 -0.75
N SER A 54 -0.92 18.82 -2.07
CA SER A 54 -2.12 19.01 -2.89
C SER A 54 -3.26 18.04 -2.53
N LEU A 55 -2.94 16.78 -2.18
CA LEU A 55 -3.93 15.83 -1.68
C LEU A 55 -4.53 16.25 -0.32
N ALA A 56 -3.72 16.88 0.55
CA ALA A 56 -4.20 17.45 1.80
C ALA A 56 -5.12 18.66 1.55
N GLU A 57 -4.67 19.63 0.75
CA GLU A 57 -5.42 20.84 0.43
C GLU A 57 -6.76 20.58 -0.26
N THR A 58 -6.84 19.54 -1.08
CA THR A 58 -8.06 19.10 -1.74
C THR A 58 -8.97 18.21 -0.85
N GLY A 59 -8.54 17.91 0.39
CA GLY A 59 -9.29 17.10 1.33
C GLY A 59 -9.24 15.58 1.07
N VAL A 60 -8.51 15.12 0.06
CA VAL A 60 -8.41 13.69 -0.29
C VAL A 60 -7.83 12.87 0.86
N LEU A 61 -6.83 13.40 1.61
CA LEU A 61 -6.22 12.67 2.71
C LEU A 61 -7.22 12.36 3.82
N ALA A 62 -8.06 13.33 4.20
CA ALA A 62 -8.99 13.20 5.31
C ALA A 62 -10.34 12.59 4.91
N ALA A 63 -10.67 12.54 3.62
CA ALA A 63 -12.01 12.20 3.12
C ALA A 63 -12.62 10.95 3.78
N ALA A 64 -11.84 9.88 3.92
CA ALA A 64 -12.30 8.61 4.47
C ALA A 64 -11.96 8.39 5.95
N LEU A 65 -11.51 9.43 6.64
CA LEU A 65 -11.37 9.42 8.11
C LEU A 65 -12.70 9.85 8.78
N PRO A 66 -12.94 9.40 10.02
CA PRO A 66 -14.13 9.84 10.79
C PRO A 66 -14.17 11.35 11.03
N GLU A 67 -15.37 11.93 11.12
CA GLU A 67 -15.58 13.35 11.46
C GLU A 67 -14.90 13.72 12.77
N ALA A 68 -14.87 12.82 13.75
CA ALA A 68 -14.22 13.02 15.05
C ALA A 68 -12.72 13.35 14.97
N VAL A 69 -12.07 13.09 13.85
CA VAL A 69 -10.67 13.43 13.57
C VAL A 69 -10.53 14.34 12.34
N GLY A 70 -11.58 15.09 12.01
CA GLY A 70 -11.57 16.07 10.92
C GLY A 70 -11.78 15.49 9.53
N GLY A 71 -12.24 14.25 9.42
CA GLY A 71 -12.58 13.61 8.15
C GLY A 71 -14.00 13.90 7.67
N SER A 72 -14.41 13.25 6.57
CA SER A 72 -15.76 13.36 5.99
C SER A 72 -16.59 12.09 6.18
N ASP A 73 -16.13 11.15 7.02
CA ASP A 73 -16.80 9.89 7.36
C ASP A 73 -17.10 8.99 6.15
N LEU A 74 -16.36 9.19 5.04
CA LEU A 74 -16.37 8.28 3.91
C LEU A 74 -15.58 7.03 4.26
N GLY A 75 -15.84 5.91 3.56
CA GLY A 75 -15.39 4.61 4.07
C GLY A 75 -14.32 3.93 3.22
N THR A 76 -14.30 2.61 3.37
CA THR A 76 -13.36 1.71 2.70
C THR A 76 -13.50 1.75 1.18
N LEU A 77 -14.72 1.97 0.65
CA LEU A 77 -14.98 2.04 -0.78
C LEU A 77 -14.24 3.23 -1.41
N GLU A 78 -14.31 4.38 -0.77
CA GLU A 78 -13.64 5.61 -1.21
C GLU A 78 -12.11 5.49 -1.05
N GLN A 79 -11.63 4.89 0.04
CA GLN A 79 -10.20 4.59 0.22
C GLN A 79 -9.66 3.73 -0.92
N THR A 80 -10.41 2.70 -1.36
CA THR A 80 -9.97 1.85 -2.48
C THR A 80 -9.96 2.60 -3.81
N ALA A 81 -10.89 3.52 -4.04
CA ALA A 81 -10.90 4.38 -5.22
C ALA A 81 -9.67 5.31 -5.26
N ILE A 82 -9.34 5.95 -4.13
CA ILE A 82 -8.14 6.79 -4.00
C ILE A 82 -6.87 5.96 -4.25
N LEU A 83 -6.72 4.81 -3.58
CA LEU A 83 -5.53 3.94 -3.69
C LEU A 83 -5.34 3.41 -5.11
N ARG A 84 -6.42 3.08 -5.82
CA ARG A 84 -6.38 2.68 -7.21
C ARG A 84 -5.83 3.79 -8.11
N GLU A 85 -6.30 5.04 -7.95
CA GLU A 85 -5.79 6.16 -8.73
C GLU A 85 -4.34 6.50 -8.38
N LEU A 86 -3.95 6.45 -7.09
CA LEU A 86 -2.55 6.61 -6.68
C LEU A 86 -1.65 5.53 -7.32
N GLY A 87 -2.09 4.28 -7.34
CA GLY A 87 -1.40 3.17 -8.01
C GLY A 87 -1.31 3.37 -9.53
N LYS A 88 -2.38 3.84 -10.17
CA LYS A 88 -2.43 4.14 -11.61
C LYS A 88 -1.39 5.19 -12.04
N HIS A 89 -1.07 6.12 -11.15
CA HIS A 89 -0.09 7.18 -11.39
C HIS A 89 1.29 6.91 -10.76
N LEU A 90 1.51 5.77 -10.11
CA LEU A 90 2.74 5.47 -9.35
C LEU A 90 3.10 6.58 -8.35
N ALA A 91 2.07 7.10 -7.68
CA ALA A 91 2.18 8.22 -6.76
C ALA A 91 3.08 7.89 -5.56
N ALA A 92 4.17 8.65 -5.38
CA ALA A 92 5.16 8.44 -4.33
C ALA A 92 4.73 9.11 -3.01
N VAL A 93 3.60 8.69 -2.44
CA VAL A 93 3.03 9.21 -1.19
C VAL A 93 2.54 8.10 -0.27
N PRO A 94 2.63 8.25 1.06
CA PRO A 94 2.30 7.21 2.03
C PRO A 94 0.80 7.11 2.36
N TYR A 95 -0.12 7.29 1.41
CA TYR A 95 -1.55 7.33 1.70
C TYR A 95 -2.03 6.05 2.41
N LEU A 96 -1.67 4.85 1.91
CA LEU A 96 -2.02 3.59 2.55
C LEU A 96 -1.49 3.56 3.99
N TRP A 97 -0.20 3.82 4.17
CA TRP A 97 0.49 3.64 5.44
C TRP A 97 0.13 4.71 6.47
N SER A 98 0.06 5.98 6.04
CA SER A 98 -0.18 7.11 6.94
C SER A 98 -1.67 7.32 7.22
N ILE A 99 -2.50 7.28 6.19
CA ILE A 99 -3.93 7.62 6.34
C ILE A 99 -4.76 6.38 6.65
N VAL A 100 -4.68 5.36 5.79
CA VAL A 100 -5.56 4.18 5.96
C VAL A 100 -5.18 3.40 7.22
N LEU A 101 -3.89 3.08 7.39
CA LEU A 101 -3.43 2.26 8.51
C LEU A 101 -3.14 3.11 9.75
N GLY A 102 -2.30 4.15 9.63
CA GLY A 102 -1.89 4.98 10.75
C GLY A 102 -3.05 5.77 11.35
N ALA A 103 -3.54 6.76 10.63
CA ALA A 103 -4.61 7.63 11.09
C ALA A 103 -5.91 6.86 11.35
N GLY A 104 -6.26 5.91 10.47
CA GLY A 104 -7.46 5.09 10.63
C GLY A 104 -7.45 4.25 11.91
N ALA A 105 -6.32 3.58 12.23
CA ALA A 105 -6.21 2.81 13.48
C ALA A 105 -6.29 3.72 14.72
N LEU A 106 -5.61 4.87 14.70
CA LEU A 106 -5.63 5.80 15.83
C LEU A 106 -6.99 6.47 16.01
N ALA A 107 -7.68 6.79 14.92
CA ALA A 107 -9.05 7.33 14.99
C ALA A 107 -10.01 6.34 15.66
N ARG A 108 -9.86 5.04 15.35
CA ARG A 108 -10.75 3.97 15.82
C ARG A 108 -10.41 3.50 17.24
N PHE A 109 -9.14 3.28 17.56
CA PHE A 109 -8.70 2.57 18.75
C PHE A 109 -7.87 3.45 19.71
N GLY A 110 -7.41 4.59 19.26
CA GLY A 110 -6.53 5.48 20.02
C GLY A 110 -7.23 6.25 21.14
N ASP A 111 -6.44 6.71 22.10
CA ASP A 111 -6.86 7.70 23.09
C ASP A 111 -6.95 9.12 22.48
N ALA A 112 -7.21 10.14 23.31
CA ALA A 112 -7.38 11.50 22.82
C ALA A 112 -6.11 12.08 22.16
N ALA A 113 -4.92 11.80 22.69
CA ALA A 113 -3.66 12.29 22.15
C ALA A 113 -3.34 11.56 20.82
N GLN A 114 -3.61 10.27 20.76
CA GLN A 114 -3.43 9.45 19.55
C GLN A 114 -4.42 9.85 18.43
N ARG A 115 -5.65 10.23 18.78
CA ARG A 115 -6.62 10.80 17.81
C ARG A 115 -6.20 12.16 17.27
N ASP A 116 -5.51 12.99 18.08
CA ASP A 116 -4.92 14.25 17.58
C ASP A 116 -3.87 13.96 16.49
N LEU A 117 -3.05 12.92 16.65
CA LEU A 117 -2.13 12.48 15.60
C LEU A 117 -2.88 12.09 14.31
N ALA A 118 -4.02 11.40 14.42
CA ALA A 118 -4.86 11.06 13.26
C ALA A 118 -5.40 12.32 12.56
N THR A 119 -5.84 13.31 13.32
CA THR A 119 -6.29 14.61 12.80
C THR A 119 -5.17 15.31 12.03
N ARG A 120 -3.98 15.37 12.61
CA ARG A 120 -2.80 16.01 12.00
C ARG A 120 -2.34 15.26 10.75
N ALA A 121 -2.44 13.92 10.74
CA ALA A 121 -2.14 13.12 9.55
C ALA A 121 -3.16 13.37 8.42
N GLY A 122 -4.45 13.43 8.74
CA GLY A 122 -5.51 13.79 7.78
C GLY A 122 -5.33 15.19 7.18
N ALA A 123 -4.81 16.15 7.96
CA ALA A 123 -4.40 17.47 7.49
C ALA A 123 -3.07 17.48 6.69
N GLY A 124 -2.39 16.33 6.54
CA GLY A 124 -1.12 16.21 5.84
C GLY A 124 0.09 16.79 6.57
N SER A 125 -0.07 17.26 7.82
CA SER A 125 0.99 17.92 8.59
C SER A 125 1.98 16.95 9.24
N VAL A 126 1.59 15.69 9.43
CA VAL A 126 2.45 14.61 9.89
C VAL A 126 2.26 13.36 9.04
N ILE A 127 3.26 12.51 9.01
CA ILE A 127 3.21 11.17 8.40
C ILE A 127 3.20 10.14 9.52
N LEU A 128 2.33 9.15 9.39
CA LEU A 128 2.33 7.95 10.22
C LEU A 128 2.73 6.76 9.35
N THR A 129 3.17 5.66 9.97
CA THR A 129 3.41 4.41 9.26
C THR A 129 3.17 3.20 10.16
N ALA A 130 3.23 1.99 9.57
CA ALA A 130 3.05 0.74 10.28
C ALA A 130 4.18 -0.24 9.93
N ALA A 131 4.78 -0.83 10.95
CA ALA A 131 5.87 -1.78 10.85
C ALA A 131 5.34 -3.22 11.00
N LEU A 132 4.81 -3.79 9.92
CA LEU A 132 4.06 -5.06 9.95
C LEU A 132 4.92 -6.29 9.65
N ALA A 133 6.03 -6.14 8.93
CA ALA A 133 6.86 -7.25 8.51
C ALA A 133 8.05 -7.47 9.45
N GLU A 134 8.42 -8.72 9.65
CA GLU A 134 9.60 -9.15 10.39
C GLU A 134 10.39 -10.18 9.56
N GLU A 135 11.71 -10.18 9.67
CA GLU A 135 12.53 -11.13 8.94
C GLU A 135 12.18 -12.57 9.34
N ARG A 136 11.93 -13.44 8.36
CA ARG A 136 11.56 -14.85 8.53
C ARG A 136 10.27 -15.11 9.30
N ASN A 137 9.42 -14.10 9.48
CA ASN A 137 8.08 -14.27 10.02
C ASN A 137 7.05 -14.14 8.89
N TRP A 138 6.40 -15.25 8.56
CA TRP A 138 5.36 -15.33 7.52
C TRP A 138 3.94 -15.12 8.05
N GLU A 139 3.81 -14.96 9.38
CA GLU A 139 2.54 -14.76 10.05
C GLU A 139 2.51 -13.41 10.78
N PRO A 140 2.20 -12.32 10.09
CA PRO A 140 2.25 -10.97 10.68
C PRO A 140 1.29 -10.78 11.86
N ALA A 141 0.26 -11.63 12.00
CA ALA A 141 -0.63 -11.64 13.16
C ALA A 141 0.04 -12.12 14.47
N THR A 142 1.20 -12.78 14.37
CA THR A 142 1.97 -13.30 15.51
C THR A 142 3.37 -12.71 15.51
N PRO A 143 3.54 -11.43 15.95
CA PRO A 143 4.83 -10.76 15.91
C PRO A 143 5.86 -11.40 16.85
N THR A 144 7.12 -11.46 16.40
CA THR A 144 8.27 -11.92 17.20
C THR A 144 8.88 -10.79 18.03
N THR A 145 8.68 -9.53 17.67
CA THR A 145 8.99 -8.36 18.48
C THR A 145 8.28 -8.48 19.83
N THR A 146 8.97 -8.21 20.92
CA THR A 146 8.44 -8.33 22.29
C THR A 146 8.21 -6.98 22.94
N ALA A 147 7.21 -6.89 23.81
CA ALA A 147 6.92 -5.71 24.61
C ALA A 147 6.87 -6.07 26.11
N VAL A 148 7.54 -5.26 26.93
CA VAL A 148 7.58 -5.42 28.38
C VAL A 148 7.05 -4.16 29.05
N ALA A 149 6.13 -4.33 30.01
CA ALA A 149 5.64 -3.22 30.82
C ALA A 149 6.70 -2.81 31.86
N THR A 150 6.91 -1.53 32.02
CA THR A 150 7.80 -0.93 33.03
C THR A 150 7.05 0.09 33.87
N ALA A 151 7.72 0.67 34.89
CA ALA A 151 7.10 1.73 35.70
C ALA A 151 6.74 2.97 34.89
N ASP A 152 7.50 3.24 33.79
CA ASP A 152 7.37 4.44 32.95
C ASP A 152 6.68 4.17 31.60
N GLY A 153 5.98 3.04 31.45
CA GLY A 153 5.28 2.68 30.20
C GLY A 153 5.73 1.35 29.63
N TRP A 154 5.88 1.27 28.31
CA TRP A 154 6.24 0.05 27.60
C TRP A 154 7.61 0.15 26.94
N ARG A 155 8.29 -0.98 26.82
CA ARG A 155 9.58 -1.11 26.15
C ARG A 155 9.52 -2.23 25.12
N LEU A 156 9.96 -1.95 23.90
CA LEU A 156 9.96 -2.90 22.80
C LEU A 156 11.37 -3.36 22.46
N THR A 157 11.49 -4.66 22.14
CA THR A 157 12.74 -5.26 21.65
C THR A 157 12.44 -6.18 20.48
N GLY A 158 13.14 -6.00 19.35
CA GLY A 158 12.99 -6.77 18.13
C GLY A 158 13.43 -5.99 16.91
N ALA A 159 13.07 -6.47 15.73
CA ALA A 159 13.38 -5.81 14.47
C ALA A 159 12.22 -5.93 13.49
N LYS A 160 11.92 -4.84 12.81
CA LYS A 160 10.97 -4.77 11.71
C LYS A 160 11.71 -4.49 10.40
N THR A 161 11.20 -5.02 9.33
CA THR A 161 11.78 -4.85 7.98
C THR A 161 10.78 -4.22 7.03
N THR A 162 11.27 -3.63 5.96
CA THR A 162 10.46 -3.02 4.90
C THR A 162 9.37 -2.10 5.44
N VAL A 163 9.74 -1.23 6.40
CA VAL A 163 8.83 -0.25 7.00
C VAL A 163 8.78 0.98 6.13
N PRO A 164 7.64 1.26 5.45
CA PRO A 164 7.56 2.38 4.52
C PRO A 164 7.63 3.72 5.22
N PHE A 165 8.41 4.66 4.69
CA PHE A 165 8.53 6.03 5.18
C PHE A 165 8.89 6.17 6.67
N ALA A 166 9.56 5.19 7.28
CA ALA A 166 9.87 5.20 8.72
C ALA A 166 10.71 6.40 9.15
N ASN A 167 11.58 6.89 8.29
CA ASN A 167 12.43 8.06 8.55
C ASN A 167 11.69 9.41 8.50
N ARG A 168 10.47 9.45 7.92
CA ARG A 168 9.61 10.64 7.85
C ARG A 168 8.43 10.58 8.80
N ALA A 169 8.22 9.42 9.42
CA ALA A 169 7.08 9.21 10.30
C ALA A 169 7.23 9.96 11.61
N GLU A 170 6.18 10.64 12.05
CA GLU A 170 6.06 11.17 13.41
C GLU A 170 5.94 10.02 14.43
N ARG A 171 5.23 8.96 14.05
CA ARG A 171 5.05 7.73 14.84
C ARG A 171 4.92 6.51 13.94
N ILE A 172 5.41 5.38 14.44
CA ILE A 172 5.31 4.07 13.80
C ILE A 172 4.38 3.18 14.61
N LEU A 173 3.35 2.61 14.00
CA LEU A 173 2.55 1.53 14.60
C LEU A 173 3.37 0.23 14.57
N VAL A 174 3.60 -0.35 15.73
CA VAL A 174 4.43 -1.54 15.90
C VAL A 174 3.65 -2.63 16.63
N PRO A 175 3.22 -3.70 15.95
CA PRO A 175 2.71 -4.89 16.61
C PRO A 175 3.85 -5.61 17.35
N ALA A 176 3.57 -6.04 18.60
CA ALA A 176 4.51 -6.79 19.42
C ALA A 176 3.77 -7.77 20.34
N THR A 177 4.47 -8.79 20.79
CA THR A 177 3.96 -9.75 21.78
C THR A 177 4.18 -9.21 23.20
N ALA A 178 3.09 -8.96 23.91
CA ALA A 178 3.06 -8.49 25.30
C ALA A 178 2.43 -9.57 26.18
N SER A 179 3.16 -10.10 27.17
CA SER A 179 2.66 -11.14 28.08
C SER A 179 2.01 -12.35 27.38
N GLY A 180 2.56 -12.75 26.22
CA GLY A 180 2.08 -13.91 25.45
C GLY A 180 0.88 -13.64 24.54
N THR A 181 0.43 -12.39 24.41
CA THR A 181 -0.62 -11.97 23.47
C THR A 181 -0.14 -10.83 22.58
N THR A 182 -0.75 -10.65 21.41
CA THR A 182 -0.44 -9.55 20.51
C THR A 182 -1.01 -8.23 21.03
N ALA A 183 -0.19 -7.17 20.99
CA ALA A 183 -0.61 -5.79 21.24
C ALA A 183 -0.01 -4.86 20.18
N VAL A 184 -0.57 -3.65 20.04
CA VAL A 184 -0.09 -2.66 19.06
C VAL A 184 0.39 -1.42 19.83
N PHE A 185 1.54 -0.91 19.43
CA PHE A 185 2.19 0.20 20.08
C PHE A 185 2.52 1.31 19.09
N LEU A 186 2.64 2.54 19.59
CA LEU A 186 3.24 3.67 18.87
C LEU A 186 4.68 3.84 19.35
N VAL A 187 5.61 3.95 18.40
CA VAL A 187 7.03 4.20 18.62
C VAL A 187 7.41 5.52 17.94
N ASP A 188 8.20 6.33 18.63
CA ASP A 188 8.90 7.47 18.03
C ASP A 188 10.13 6.94 17.29
N PRO A 189 10.22 7.12 15.94
CA PRO A 189 11.37 6.64 15.18
C PRO A 189 12.70 7.22 15.63
N ALA A 190 12.73 8.39 16.28
CA ALA A 190 13.95 8.98 16.85
C ALA A 190 14.54 8.16 18.01
N THR A 191 13.75 7.26 18.61
CA THR A 191 14.19 6.36 19.72
C THR A 191 14.59 4.97 19.24
N ALA A 192 14.52 4.69 17.93
CA ALA A 192 14.87 3.44 17.29
C ALA A 192 16.02 3.63 16.29
N THR A 193 16.65 2.54 15.85
CA THR A 193 17.61 2.61 14.75
C THR A 193 16.85 2.37 13.45
N VAL A 194 16.80 3.39 12.58
CA VAL A 194 16.11 3.37 11.29
C VAL A 194 17.15 3.35 10.17
N THR A 195 17.23 2.24 9.41
CA THR A 195 18.24 2.04 8.37
C THR A 195 17.58 1.85 7.01
N PRO A 196 17.97 2.60 5.95
CA PRO A 196 17.39 2.45 4.62
C PRO A 196 17.58 1.05 4.05
N GLN A 197 16.54 0.53 3.38
CA GLN A 197 16.58 -0.73 2.63
C GLN A 197 16.35 -0.44 1.13
N GLN A 198 16.99 -1.25 0.28
CA GLN A 198 16.79 -1.18 -1.16
C GLN A 198 15.72 -2.19 -1.58
N VAL A 199 14.64 -1.69 -2.16
CA VAL A 199 13.56 -2.50 -2.73
C VAL A 199 13.47 -2.27 -4.24
N VAL A 200 12.79 -3.20 -4.95
CA VAL A 200 12.84 -3.27 -6.42
C VAL A 200 12.28 -2.02 -7.11
N ASP A 201 11.25 -1.40 -6.56
CA ASP A 201 10.59 -0.19 -7.09
C ASP A 201 11.14 1.12 -6.52
N ARG A 202 12.19 1.02 -5.68
CA ARG A 202 12.84 2.14 -5.00
C ARG A 202 11.95 2.91 -4.04
N SER A 203 10.85 2.33 -3.56
CA SER A 203 10.05 2.89 -2.47
C SER A 203 10.90 3.14 -1.24
N PRO A 204 10.65 4.20 -0.45
CA PRO A 204 11.39 4.50 0.75
C PRO A 204 11.01 3.54 1.87
N GLU A 205 11.75 2.44 1.98
CA GLU A 205 11.56 1.42 3.01
C GLU A 205 12.79 1.28 3.90
N PHE A 206 12.54 0.90 5.16
CA PHE A 206 13.55 0.91 6.21
C PHE A 206 13.46 -0.34 7.08
N ALA A 207 14.63 -0.80 7.56
CA ALA A 207 14.71 -1.64 8.74
C ALA A 207 14.57 -0.75 9.98
N VAL A 208 13.80 -1.22 10.97
CA VAL A 208 13.61 -0.54 12.27
C VAL A 208 14.02 -1.50 13.38
N GLU A 209 15.15 -1.22 14.02
CA GLU A 209 15.65 -1.99 15.15
C GLU A 209 15.19 -1.35 16.45
N LEU A 210 14.60 -2.16 17.32
CA LEU A 210 14.05 -1.77 18.61
C LEU A 210 14.90 -2.43 19.71
N SER A 211 15.55 -1.61 20.53
CA SER A 211 16.41 -2.07 21.62
C SER A 211 16.00 -1.37 22.92
N ASP A 212 15.15 -2.02 23.69
CA ASP A 212 14.55 -1.40 24.90
C ASP A 212 13.88 -0.04 24.57
N THR A 213 13.24 0.03 23.41
CA THR A 213 12.70 1.25 22.82
C THR A 213 11.40 1.66 23.51
N PRO A 214 11.25 2.93 23.97
CA PRO A 214 10.02 3.42 24.56
C PRO A 214 8.85 3.33 23.59
N ALA A 215 7.67 2.96 24.11
CA ALA A 215 6.47 2.83 23.27
C ALA A 215 5.18 3.16 24.06
N GLU A 216 4.18 3.63 23.34
CA GLU A 216 2.85 3.94 23.84
C GLU A 216 1.88 2.86 23.37
N LEU A 217 1.06 2.31 24.27
CA LEU A 217 0.05 1.30 23.91
C LEU A 217 -1.11 1.96 23.13
N VAL A 218 -1.53 1.32 22.05
CA VAL A 218 -2.76 1.69 21.34
C VAL A 218 -3.90 0.79 21.83
N GLY A 219 -4.96 1.39 22.32
CA GLY A 219 -6.09 0.66 22.91
C GLY A 219 -5.70 -0.09 24.19
N THR A 220 -5.92 -1.41 24.22
CA THR A 220 -5.60 -2.28 25.35
C THR A 220 -4.81 -3.49 24.90
N VAL A 221 -4.03 -4.10 25.80
CA VAL A 221 -3.31 -5.34 25.50
C VAL A 221 -4.28 -6.46 25.07
N ALA A 222 -5.41 -6.58 25.74
CA ALA A 222 -6.43 -7.59 25.40
C ALA A 222 -7.10 -7.36 24.03
N GLY A 223 -7.20 -6.12 23.58
CA GLY A 223 -7.75 -5.74 22.27
C GLY A 223 -6.74 -5.75 21.13
N GLY A 224 -5.45 -6.00 21.42
CA GLY A 224 -4.38 -5.83 20.44
C GLY A 224 -4.47 -6.75 19.22
N ALA A 225 -4.96 -7.96 19.39
CA ALA A 225 -5.18 -8.88 18.26
C ALA A 225 -6.26 -8.37 17.30
N GLU A 226 -7.36 -7.78 17.83
CA GLU A 226 -8.41 -7.14 17.02
C GLU A 226 -7.86 -5.92 16.26
N ILE A 227 -7.04 -5.10 16.95
CA ILE A 227 -6.41 -3.92 16.33
C ILE A 227 -5.51 -4.35 15.18
N LEU A 228 -4.67 -5.37 15.39
CA LEU A 228 -3.77 -5.87 14.36
C LEU A 228 -4.53 -6.50 13.20
N ASP A 229 -5.58 -7.28 13.44
CA ASP A 229 -6.42 -7.84 12.40
C ASP A 229 -7.08 -6.75 11.54
N TRP A 230 -7.59 -5.69 12.18
CA TRP A 230 -8.12 -4.51 11.50
C TRP A 230 -7.09 -3.82 10.60
N ILE A 231 -5.84 -3.68 11.08
CA ILE A 231 -4.73 -3.09 10.32
C ILE A 231 -4.35 -3.98 9.14
N LEU A 232 -4.13 -5.28 9.36
CA LEU A 232 -3.72 -6.22 8.33
C LEU A 232 -4.75 -6.35 7.21
N THR A 233 -6.02 -6.46 7.56
CA THR A 233 -7.12 -6.55 6.61
C THR A 233 -7.14 -5.35 5.65
N ARG A 234 -6.94 -4.13 6.19
CA ARG A 234 -6.88 -2.90 5.39
C ARG A 234 -5.57 -2.74 4.62
N ALA A 235 -4.47 -3.23 5.17
CA ALA A 235 -3.18 -3.27 4.48
C ALA A 235 -3.25 -4.16 3.22
N TRP A 236 -3.81 -5.35 3.34
CA TRP A 236 -3.98 -6.29 2.22
C TRP A 236 -4.94 -5.75 1.16
N LEU A 237 -6.11 -5.22 1.57
CA LEU A 237 -7.05 -4.62 0.63
C LEU A 237 -6.46 -3.40 -0.05
N GLY A 238 -5.85 -2.49 0.72
CA GLY A 238 -5.28 -1.25 0.17
C GLY A 238 -4.12 -1.51 -0.79
N SER A 239 -3.23 -2.45 -0.47
CA SER A 239 -2.17 -2.85 -1.40
C SER A 239 -2.72 -3.49 -2.68
N SER A 240 -3.82 -4.26 -2.57
CA SER A 240 -4.51 -4.86 -3.73
C SER A 240 -5.17 -3.80 -4.61
N ALA A 241 -5.74 -2.76 -4.02
CA ALA A 241 -6.31 -1.62 -4.75
C ALA A 241 -5.24 -0.80 -5.47
N SER A 242 -4.10 -0.54 -4.83
CA SER A 242 -2.95 0.11 -5.46
C SER A 242 -2.39 -0.72 -6.62
N GLN A 243 -2.26 -2.03 -6.43
CA GLN A 243 -1.83 -2.95 -7.49
C GLN A 243 -2.79 -2.95 -8.67
N LEU A 244 -4.10 -2.94 -8.42
CA LEU A 244 -5.11 -2.84 -9.48
C LEU A 244 -4.87 -1.61 -10.37
N GLY A 245 -4.69 -0.43 -9.77
CA GLY A 245 -4.39 0.78 -10.52
C GLY A 245 -3.11 0.69 -11.33
N THR A 246 -2.04 0.17 -10.72
CA THR A 246 -0.75 -0.08 -11.38
C THR A 246 -0.91 -0.96 -12.63
N LEU A 247 -1.64 -2.08 -12.50
CA LEU A 247 -1.84 -3.03 -13.60
C LEU A 247 -2.79 -2.50 -14.68
N GLU A 248 -3.81 -1.75 -14.31
CA GLU A 248 -4.71 -1.08 -15.27
C GLU A 248 -3.92 -0.15 -16.20
N ARG A 249 -3.06 0.71 -15.64
CA ARG A 249 -2.27 1.62 -16.46
C ARG A 249 -1.19 0.89 -17.27
N ALA A 250 -0.53 -0.09 -16.69
CA ALA A 250 0.43 -0.93 -17.42
C ALA A 250 -0.22 -1.62 -18.63
N LEU A 251 -1.45 -2.12 -18.47
CA LEU A 251 -2.22 -2.74 -19.56
C LEU A 251 -2.64 -1.72 -20.62
N GLU A 252 -3.06 -0.50 -20.22
CA GLU A 252 -3.35 0.59 -21.16
C GLU A 252 -2.12 0.91 -22.02
N LEU A 253 -0.95 1.11 -21.40
CA LEU A 253 0.30 1.44 -22.07
C LEU A 253 0.73 0.37 -23.06
N VAL A 254 0.67 -0.91 -22.68
CA VAL A 254 1.03 -1.99 -23.60
C VAL A 254 0.03 -2.16 -24.74
N ALA A 255 -1.25 -1.88 -24.50
CA ALA A 255 -2.25 -1.92 -25.56
C ALA A 255 -2.07 -0.76 -26.55
N GLU A 256 -1.71 0.43 -26.08
CA GLU A 256 -1.32 1.58 -26.92
C GLU A 256 -0.11 1.23 -27.78
N TYR A 257 0.98 0.75 -27.15
CA TYR A 257 2.18 0.32 -27.85
C TYR A 257 1.91 -0.76 -28.89
N ALA A 258 1.09 -1.76 -28.56
CA ALA A 258 0.78 -2.86 -29.48
C ALA A 258 0.00 -2.42 -30.73
N ARG A 259 -0.77 -1.33 -30.64
CA ARG A 259 -1.49 -0.74 -31.79
C ARG A 259 -0.57 0.09 -32.69
N GLU A 260 0.42 0.77 -32.12
CA GLU A 260 1.26 1.74 -32.82
C GLU A 260 2.57 1.13 -33.34
N ARG A 261 3.15 0.20 -32.60
CA ARG A 261 4.44 -0.41 -32.96
C ARG A 261 4.28 -1.38 -34.12
N GLU A 262 4.99 -1.13 -35.21
CA GLU A 262 5.03 -2.02 -36.37
C GLU A 262 6.30 -2.86 -36.42
N GLN A 263 6.12 -4.13 -36.75
CA GLN A 263 7.18 -5.07 -37.11
C GLN A 263 6.68 -6.03 -38.20
N PHE A 264 7.53 -6.42 -39.11
CA PHE A 264 7.18 -7.29 -40.25
C PHE A 264 6.01 -6.74 -41.09
N GLY A 265 5.93 -5.39 -41.22
CA GLY A 265 4.95 -4.71 -42.06
C GLY A 265 3.54 -4.58 -41.45
N LYS A 266 3.36 -4.81 -40.15
CA LYS A 266 2.07 -4.66 -39.47
C LYS A 266 2.24 -4.37 -37.96
N ALA A 267 1.19 -3.84 -37.36
CA ALA A 267 1.14 -3.59 -35.92
C ALA A 267 1.40 -4.88 -35.11
N VAL A 268 2.24 -4.81 -34.05
CA VAL A 268 2.60 -5.99 -33.26
C VAL A 268 1.39 -6.62 -32.56
N GLY A 269 0.38 -5.83 -32.22
CA GLY A 269 -0.90 -6.31 -31.67
C GLY A 269 -1.72 -7.18 -32.63
N SER A 270 -1.44 -7.15 -33.95
CA SER A 270 -2.09 -8.01 -34.93
C SER A 270 -1.54 -9.46 -34.96
N PHE A 271 -0.43 -9.71 -34.26
CA PHE A 271 0.08 -11.08 -34.12
C PHE A 271 -0.74 -11.83 -33.07
N GLN A 272 -1.22 -13.02 -33.41
CA GLN A 272 -2.10 -13.83 -32.55
C GLN A 272 -1.50 -14.06 -31.15
N ALA A 273 -0.20 -14.35 -31.05
CA ALA A 273 0.46 -14.58 -29.77
C ALA A 273 0.47 -13.32 -28.87
N VAL A 274 0.56 -12.12 -29.45
CA VAL A 274 0.48 -10.84 -28.71
C VAL A 274 -0.97 -10.58 -28.30
N ALA A 275 -1.92 -10.73 -29.22
CA ALA A 275 -3.34 -10.50 -28.93
C ALA A 275 -3.86 -11.42 -27.80
N GLN A 276 -3.48 -12.71 -27.80
CA GLN A 276 -3.84 -13.67 -26.77
C GLN A 276 -3.26 -13.28 -25.40
N ARG A 277 -1.96 -12.91 -25.34
CA ARG A 277 -1.34 -12.45 -24.08
C ARG A 277 -2.01 -11.20 -23.50
N LEU A 278 -2.38 -10.26 -24.35
CA LEU A 278 -3.11 -9.05 -23.93
C LEU A 278 -4.54 -9.38 -23.45
N ALA A 279 -5.19 -10.35 -24.07
CA ALA A 279 -6.50 -10.83 -23.63
C ALA A 279 -6.42 -11.51 -22.25
N ASP A 280 -5.42 -12.36 -22.02
CA ASP A 280 -5.19 -13.00 -20.72
C ASP A 280 -4.88 -11.93 -19.65
N ALA A 281 -4.02 -10.96 -19.95
CA ALA A 281 -3.71 -9.86 -19.04
C ALA A 281 -4.97 -9.02 -18.72
N TYR A 282 -5.84 -8.78 -19.68
CA TYR A 282 -7.11 -8.10 -19.45
C TYR A 282 -8.03 -8.89 -18.53
N ILE A 283 -8.15 -10.20 -18.73
CA ILE A 283 -8.93 -11.10 -17.86
C ILE A 283 -8.40 -11.06 -16.43
N ASP A 284 -7.07 -11.11 -16.25
CA ASP A 284 -6.41 -11.03 -14.96
C ASP A 284 -6.73 -9.72 -14.21
N VAL A 285 -6.64 -8.58 -14.91
CA VAL A 285 -6.98 -7.27 -14.33
C VAL A 285 -8.46 -7.20 -13.95
N GLN A 286 -9.37 -7.75 -14.78
CA GLN A 286 -10.79 -7.80 -14.43
C GLN A 286 -11.06 -8.70 -13.21
N GLY A 287 -10.39 -9.87 -13.11
CA GLY A 287 -10.46 -10.76 -11.95
C GLY A 287 -10.05 -10.05 -10.66
N LEU A 288 -8.91 -9.35 -10.70
CA LEU A 288 -8.44 -8.54 -9.57
C LEU A 288 -9.43 -7.43 -9.21
N ARG A 289 -9.96 -6.72 -10.19
CA ARG A 289 -10.96 -5.66 -9.97
C ARG A 289 -12.18 -6.18 -9.22
N LEU A 290 -12.73 -7.31 -9.65
CA LEU A 290 -13.89 -7.92 -9.00
C LEU A 290 -13.57 -8.36 -7.56
N ALA A 291 -12.41 -8.96 -7.33
CA ALA A 291 -11.98 -9.39 -6.01
C ALA A 291 -11.79 -8.21 -5.04
N VAL A 292 -11.14 -7.12 -5.50
CA VAL A 292 -10.99 -5.87 -4.71
C VAL A 292 -12.35 -5.25 -4.40
N THR A 293 -13.25 -5.17 -5.40
CA THR A 293 -14.59 -4.60 -5.22
C THR A 293 -15.39 -5.40 -4.19
N GLN A 294 -15.38 -6.74 -4.27
CA GLN A 294 -16.07 -7.60 -3.30
C GLN A 294 -15.53 -7.42 -1.89
N ALA A 295 -14.21 -7.43 -1.72
CA ALA A 295 -13.58 -7.27 -0.41
C ALA A 295 -13.87 -5.89 0.20
N ALA A 296 -13.79 -4.83 -0.60
CA ALA A 296 -14.10 -3.47 -0.16
C ALA A 296 -15.58 -3.32 0.24
N TRP A 297 -16.49 -3.89 -0.54
CA TRP A 297 -17.92 -3.87 -0.23
C TRP A 297 -18.25 -4.62 1.06
N LEU A 298 -17.69 -5.82 1.27
CA LEU A 298 -17.90 -6.57 2.52
C LEU A 298 -17.42 -5.78 3.74
N LEU A 299 -16.26 -5.12 3.65
CA LEU A 299 -15.75 -4.28 4.73
C LEU A 299 -16.57 -3.02 4.96
N SER A 300 -17.17 -2.43 3.91
CA SER A 300 -18.04 -1.25 4.06
C SER A 300 -19.38 -1.56 4.73
N GLU A 301 -19.82 -2.83 4.63
CA GLU A 301 -21.06 -3.31 5.25
C GLU A 301 -20.82 -4.00 6.62
N ASP A 302 -19.60 -3.89 7.18
CA ASP A 302 -19.18 -4.59 8.41
C ASP A 302 -19.47 -6.11 8.39
N LEU A 303 -19.36 -6.73 7.19
CA LEU A 303 -19.55 -8.16 6.98
C LEU A 303 -18.22 -8.93 7.08
N PRO A 304 -18.24 -10.25 7.37
CA PRO A 304 -17.04 -11.08 7.33
C PRO A 304 -16.34 -11.00 5.97
N ALA A 305 -15.13 -10.44 5.93
CA ALA A 305 -14.41 -10.13 4.70
C ALA A 305 -13.08 -10.88 4.54
N ALA A 306 -12.65 -11.67 5.52
CA ALA A 306 -11.33 -12.30 5.53
C ALA A 306 -11.04 -13.12 4.26
N GLU A 307 -11.97 -13.97 3.82
CA GLU A 307 -11.83 -14.77 2.61
C GLU A 307 -11.70 -13.88 1.35
N ALA A 308 -12.53 -12.85 1.24
CA ALA A 308 -12.53 -11.94 0.10
C ALA A 308 -11.24 -11.09 0.06
N VAL A 309 -10.73 -10.65 1.21
CA VAL A 309 -9.49 -9.88 1.31
C VAL A 309 -8.28 -10.75 0.92
N HIS A 310 -8.18 -11.98 1.41
CA HIS A 310 -7.11 -12.89 0.99
C HIS A 310 -7.24 -13.27 -0.49
N THR A 311 -8.46 -13.42 -1.02
CA THR A 311 -8.69 -13.63 -2.45
C THR A 311 -8.21 -12.42 -3.27
N ALA A 312 -8.52 -11.19 -2.84
CA ALA A 312 -8.07 -9.98 -3.52
C ALA A 312 -6.53 -9.88 -3.52
N LYS A 313 -5.87 -10.15 -2.39
CA LYS A 313 -4.41 -10.08 -2.31
C LYS A 313 -3.73 -11.22 -3.07
N PHE A 314 -4.32 -12.43 -3.09
CA PHE A 314 -3.88 -13.51 -3.97
C PHE A 314 -3.90 -13.06 -5.44
N TRP A 315 -5.03 -12.52 -5.92
CA TRP A 315 -5.15 -12.00 -7.29
C TRP A 315 -4.19 -10.85 -7.56
N ALA A 316 -4.00 -9.93 -6.61
CA ALA A 316 -3.06 -8.82 -6.75
C ALA A 316 -1.62 -9.32 -6.96
N ALA A 317 -1.21 -10.37 -6.27
CA ALA A 317 0.11 -10.97 -6.43
C ALA A 317 0.23 -11.79 -7.72
N ASP A 318 -0.71 -12.70 -7.97
CA ASP A 318 -0.65 -13.67 -9.07
C ASP A 318 -0.90 -13.03 -10.44
N ALA A 319 -1.96 -12.20 -10.57
CA ALA A 319 -2.19 -11.40 -11.76
C ALA A 319 -1.11 -10.33 -11.94
N GLY A 320 -0.63 -9.72 -10.84
CA GLY A 320 0.49 -8.78 -10.85
C GLY A 320 1.71 -9.35 -11.54
N HIS A 321 2.08 -10.58 -11.18
CA HIS A 321 3.18 -11.30 -11.83
C HIS A 321 2.95 -11.45 -13.34
N ARG A 322 1.83 -12.04 -13.74
CA ARG A 322 1.54 -12.34 -15.15
C ARG A 322 1.42 -11.10 -16.03
N VAL A 323 0.69 -10.09 -15.55
CA VAL A 323 0.48 -8.84 -16.30
C VAL A 323 1.78 -8.08 -16.45
N ALA A 324 2.56 -7.90 -15.38
CA ALA A 324 3.86 -7.21 -15.43
C ALA A 324 4.80 -7.86 -16.45
N HIS A 325 4.93 -9.19 -16.43
CA HIS A 325 5.74 -9.91 -17.41
C HIS A 325 5.19 -9.82 -18.85
N THR A 326 3.88 -9.82 -19.03
CA THR A 326 3.24 -9.62 -20.35
C THR A 326 3.56 -8.24 -20.90
N VAL A 327 3.46 -7.21 -20.07
CA VAL A 327 3.75 -5.81 -20.46
C VAL A 327 5.19 -5.67 -20.95
N VAL A 328 6.17 -6.15 -20.17
CA VAL A 328 7.59 -6.12 -20.58
C VAL A 328 7.84 -6.96 -21.82
N HIS A 329 7.29 -8.16 -21.90
CA HIS A 329 7.49 -9.05 -23.04
C HIS A 329 7.00 -8.45 -24.37
N VAL A 330 5.83 -7.81 -24.37
CA VAL A 330 5.27 -7.18 -25.59
C VAL A 330 6.08 -5.95 -26.02
N HIS A 331 6.62 -5.18 -25.07
CA HIS A 331 7.52 -4.05 -25.37
C HIS A 331 8.89 -4.52 -25.86
N GLY A 332 9.30 -5.76 -25.55
CA GLY A 332 10.63 -6.29 -25.87
C GLY A 332 11.74 -5.54 -25.11
N GLY A 333 12.87 -5.26 -25.78
CA GLY A 333 14.02 -4.60 -25.15
C GLY A 333 13.71 -3.24 -24.52
N VAL A 334 12.75 -2.49 -25.09
CA VAL A 334 12.29 -1.21 -24.53
C VAL A 334 11.62 -1.36 -23.16
N GLY A 335 10.95 -2.49 -22.91
CA GLY A 335 10.26 -2.76 -21.65
C GLY A 335 11.19 -2.95 -20.43
N ILE A 336 12.47 -3.24 -20.66
CA ILE A 336 13.51 -3.34 -19.62
C ILE A 336 14.41 -2.11 -19.54
N ASP A 337 14.21 -1.13 -20.43
CA ASP A 337 14.92 0.14 -20.38
C ASP A 337 14.47 0.95 -19.15
N ARG A 338 15.42 1.34 -18.31
CA ARG A 338 15.16 2.04 -17.05
C ARG A 338 14.59 3.45 -17.25
N ASP A 339 14.82 4.06 -18.41
CA ASP A 339 14.32 5.38 -18.75
C ASP A 339 12.91 5.33 -19.34
N HIS A 340 12.42 4.12 -19.68
CA HIS A 340 11.08 3.95 -20.21
C HIS A 340 10.06 3.76 -19.08
N ILE A 341 8.93 4.47 -19.16
CA ILE A 341 7.88 4.48 -18.12
C ILE A 341 7.37 3.09 -17.73
N VAL A 342 7.35 2.15 -18.65
CA VAL A 342 6.91 0.76 -18.43
C VAL A 342 7.78 0.04 -17.40
N HIS A 343 9.08 0.38 -17.32
CA HIS A 343 9.96 -0.17 -16.30
C HIS A 343 9.48 0.15 -14.88
N ASN A 344 8.97 1.37 -14.66
CA ASN A 344 8.46 1.78 -13.35
C ASN A 344 7.20 1.00 -12.98
N TYR A 345 6.30 0.75 -13.94
CA TYR A 345 5.12 -0.11 -13.71
C TYR A 345 5.50 -1.55 -13.44
N PHE A 346 6.51 -2.07 -14.14
CA PHE A 346 7.01 -3.43 -13.90
C PHE A 346 7.58 -3.57 -12.49
N THR A 347 8.46 -2.66 -12.07
CA THR A 347 9.09 -2.72 -10.74
C THR A 347 8.09 -2.49 -9.61
N ALA A 348 7.14 -1.57 -9.78
CA ALA A 348 6.05 -1.34 -8.82
C ALA A 348 5.14 -2.57 -8.70
N ALA A 349 4.76 -3.20 -9.83
CA ALA A 349 3.97 -4.42 -9.80
C ALA A 349 4.70 -5.57 -9.11
N LYS A 350 6.03 -5.69 -9.30
CA LYS A 350 6.86 -6.70 -8.64
C LYS A 350 7.04 -6.43 -7.14
N HIS A 351 7.12 -5.17 -6.74
CA HIS A 351 7.11 -4.80 -5.32
C HIS A 351 5.80 -5.21 -4.67
N ASN A 352 4.67 -4.79 -5.24
CA ASN A 352 3.33 -5.08 -4.72
C ASN A 352 2.99 -6.58 -4.71
N GLU A 353 3.60 -7.39 -5.60
CA GLU A 353 3.45 -8.86 -5.63
C GLU A 353 3.85 -9.49 -4.30
N PHE A 354 4.95 -9.01 -3.70
CA PHE A 354 5.54 -9.60 -2.49
C PHE A 354 5.25 -8.79 -1.21
N ALA A 355 4.93 -7.51 -1.33
CA ALA A 355 4.61 -6.67 -0.17
C ALA A 355 3.41 -7.25 0.58
N LEU A 356 3.54 -7.40 1.90
CA LEU A 356 2.49 -7.94 2.79
C LEU A 356 2.07 -9.39 2.47
N GLY A 357 2.96 -10.20 1.90
CA GLY A 357 2.73 -11.59 1.52
C GLY A 357 2.44 -11.79 0.04
N GLY A 358 3.00 -12.85 -0.54
CA GLY A 358 2.82 -13.25 -1.93
C GLY A 358 1.58 -14.13 -2.15
N SER A 359 1.38 -14.59 -3.39
CA SER A 359 0.21 -15.42 -3.75
C SER A 359 0.10 -16.70 -2.92
N THR A 360 1.21 -17.37 -2.65
CA THR A 360 1.22 -18.61 -1.84
C THR A 360 0.81 -18.38 -0.40
N ASP A 361 1.21 -17.25 0.20
CA ASP A 361 0.89 -16.93 1.59
C ASP A 361 -0.62 -16.71 1.76
N HIS A 362 -1.21 -15.95 0.84
CA HIS A 362 -2.65 -15.68 0.87
C HIS A 362 -3.49 -16.89 0.47
N LEU A 363 -2.99 -17.75 -0.42
CA LEU A 363 -3.66 -19.02 -0.74
C LEU A 363 -3.67 -19.98 0.47
N ARG A 364 -2.58 -20.03 1.25
CA ARG A 364 -2.50 -20.80 2.50
C ARG A 364 -3.46 -20.26 3.56
N ALA A 365 -3.50 -18.93 3.75
CA ALA A 365 -4.42 -18.28 4.67
C ALA A 365 -5.88 -18.58 4.30
N LEU A 366 -6.23 -18.47 3.01
CA LEU A 366 -7.55 -18.82 2.49
C LEU A 366 -7.89 -20.29 2.75
N GLY A 367 -6.95 -21.21 2.48
CA GLY A 367 -7.12 -22.65 2.76
C GLY A 367 -7.38 -22.92 4.25
N ALA A 368 -6.68 -22.21 5.15
CA ALA A 368 -6.88 -22.34 6.59
C ALA A 368 -8.26 -21.81 7.06
N LEU A 369 -8.79 -20.76 6.42
CA LEU A 369 -10.14 -20.25 6.69
C LEU A 369 -11.22 -21.23 6.23
N LEU A 370 -11.07 -21.83 5.04
CA LEU A 370 -12.05 -22.78 4.48
C LEU A 370 -12.03 -24.15 5.16
N ALA A 371 -10.98 -24.48 5.89
CA ALA A 371 -10.85 -25.74 6.62
C ALA A 371 -11.50 -25.72 8.03
N ARG A 372 -12.02 -24.59 8.48
CA ARG A 372 -12.72 -24.40 9.76
C ARG A 372 -14.21 -24.66 9.61
#